data_98164d5fbe59cfd0079c74358d80e92c
#
_entry.id   98164d5fbe59cfd0079c74358d80e92c
#
_cell.length_a   1.000
_cell.length_b   1.000
_cell.length_c   1.000
_cell.angle_alpha   90.00
_cell.angle_beta   90.00
_cell.angle_gamma   90.00
#
_symmetry.space_group_name_H-M   'P 1'
#
loop_
_entity.id
_entity.type
_entity.pdbx_description
1 polymer ?
#
loop_
_entity_poly.entity_id
_entity_poly.type
_entity_poly.pdbx_seq_one_letter_code
_entity_poly.pdbx_strand_id
1 'polypeptide(L)'
;MTYAAEIMPIALRAHLLSNVNMCWLIGQIIAVGVLRALVNVTSEWSYRIPFGLQWAFAVPILAAVVYAPDSPWWLVRHGRLEDAKKAIMRLTSTKREPNFNVDHAVAMLRHTDEVEKYLSGGTGYLDCFKGTSLRRTEIACMVWATQALCGLSLTGFAAYYYEQAGFSTANAFNLSVGMYGLAIMGGILSWVLLPRVGRRRLYLVGLVIMQCILVASGVVGVAVKSTAGSWAVGSLLIALTTVYDITVGPVCYVLVAEMPSTRLRVKTVVLARVTYNIISIVTNILTPRMLNPTSWNWGAKANFLYAGTNLVCLIWCYFRLPETLGLSYLELDILFEKKAKTKKFKQFQVNLAQTGYFSLTRSNRRESLWRGY
;
A
#
# COMPACT_ATOMS: atom_id res chain seq x y z
N MET A 1 5.45 -3.13 8.66
CA MET A 1 6.10 -2.80 7.37
C MET A 1 7.61 -2.72 7.52
N THR A 2 8.15 -1.89 8.39
CA THR A 2 9.60 -1.68 8.56
C THR A 2 10.33 -2.99 8.89
N TYR A 3 9.89 -3.72 9.89
CA TYR A 3 10.44 -5.01 10.27
C TYR A 3 10.48 -6.01 9.10
N ALA A 4 9.37 -6.17 8.39
CA ALA A 4 9.31 -7.04 7.22
C ALA A 4 10.28 -6.60 6.10
N ALA A 5 10.41 -5.29 5.86
CA ALA A 5 11.32 -4.76 4.85
C ALA A 5 12.82 -4.96 5.22
N GLU A 6 13.13 -5.04 6.51
CA GLU A 6 14.50 -5.26 7.01
C GLU A 6 14.92 -6.73 6.98
N ILE A 7 14.00 -7.66 7.22
CA ILE A 7 14.31 -9.10 7.28
C ILE A 7 14.30 -9.74 5.89
N MET A 8 13.54 -9.20 4.94
CA MET A 8 13.26 -9.86 3.68
C MET A 8 14.31 -9.63 2.60
N PRO A 9 14.63 -10.66 1.77
CA PRO A 9 15.46 -10.51 0.59
C PRO A 9 14.88 -9.49 -0.38
N ILE A 10 15.74 -8.76 -1.09
CA ILE A 10 15.36 -7.70 -2.03
C ILE A 10 14.39 -8.21 -3.11
N ALA A 11 14.58 -9.46 -3.57
CA ALA A 11 13.75 -10.09 -4.61
C ALA A 11 12.27 -10.26 -4.18
N LEU A 12 12.00 -10.58 -2.91
CA LEU A 12 10.67 -10.82 -2.37
C LEU A 12 10.01 -9.57 -1.77
N ARG A 13 10.78 -8.51 -1.57
CA ARG A 13 10.34 -7.30 -0.87
C ARG A 13 9.08 -6.68 -1.48
N ALA A 14 9.00 -6.59 -2.81
CA ALA A 14 7.84 -6.00 -3.49
C ALA A 14 6.56 -6.83 -3.26
N HIS A 15 6.65 -8.16 -3.32
CA HIS A 15 5.51 -9.05 -3.07
C HIS A 15 5.03 -8.96 -1.63
N LEU A 16 5.96 -8.90 -0.68
CA LEU A 16 5.62 -8.83 0.75
C LEU A 16 5.10 -7.46 1.17
N LEU A 17 5.57 -6.38 0.55
CA LEU A 17 5.00 -5.06 0.77
C LEU A 17 3.56 -4.98 0.23
N SER A 18 3.28 -5.59 -0.92
CA SER A 18 1.90 -5.68 -1.44
C SER A 18 1.00 -6.60 -0.60
N ASN A 19 1.58 -7.59 0.11
CA ASN A 19 0.84 -8.46 1.03
C ASN A 19 0.23 -7.70 2.23
N VAL A 20 0.75 -6.54 2.59
CA VAL A 20 0.13 -5.68 3.62
C VAL A 20 -1.32 -5.32 3.23
N ASN A 21 -1.57 -5.02 1.96
CA ASN A 21 -2.92 -4.79 1.46
C ASN A 21 -3.80 -6.04 1.61
N MET A 22 -3.25 -7.23 1.32
CA MET A 22 -3.97 -8.50 1.51
C MET A 22 -4.38 -8.73 2.96
N CYS A 23 -3.51 -8.41 3.93
CA CYS A 23 -3.85 -8.52 5.36
C CYS A 23 -5.03 -7.62 5.75
N TRP A 24 -5.12 -6.40 5.16
CA TRP A 24 -6.28 -5.53 5.35
C TRP A 24 -7.56 -6.17 4.82
N LEU A 25 -7.54 -6.76 3.62
CA LEU A 25 -8.70 -7.42 3.02
C LEU A 25 -9.18 -8.63 3.81
N ILE A 26 -8.24 -9.45 4.29
CA ILE A 26 -8.55 -10.59 5.16
C ILE A 26 -9.22 -10.10 6.46
N GLY A 27 -8.70 -9.03 7.06
CA GLY A 27 -9.33 -8.43 8.25
C GLY A 27 -10.74 -7.92 7.96
N GLN A 28 -10.95 -7.26 6.83
CA GLN A 28 -12.26 -6.72 6.43
C GLN A 28 -13.29 -7.82 6.17
N ILE A 29 -12.94 -8.89 5.45
CA ILE A 29 -13.89 -9.99 5.19
C ILE A 29 -14.30 -10.71 6.47
N ILE A 30 -13.36 -10.90 7.41
CA ILE A 30 -13.66 -11.49 8.73
C ILE A 30 -14.59 -10.56 9.51
N ALA A 31 -14.29 -9.27 9.57
CA ALA A 31 -15.10 -8.30 10.30
C ALA A 31 -16.55 -8.24 9.77
N VAL A 32 -16.71 -8.12 8.44
CA VAL A 32 -18.03 -8.07 7.81
C VAL A 32 -18.76 -9.40 7.92
N GLY A 33 -18.04 -10.53 7.81
CA GLY A 33 -18.60 -11.86 8.00
C GLY A 33 -19.18 -12.08 9.42
N VAL A 34 -18.45 -11.63 10.45
CA VAL A 34 -18.93 -11.67 11.85
C VAL A 34 -20.16 -10.78 12.03
N LEU A 35 -20.13 -9.56 11.53
CA LEU A 35 -21.28 -8.66 11.59
C LEU A 35 -22.49 -9.26 10.88
N ARG A 36 -22.29 -9.88 9.72
CA ARG A 36 -23.36 -10.57 8.98
C ARG A 36 -23.97 -11.72 9.78
N ALA A 37 -23.15 -12.52 10.46
CA ALA A 37 -23.62 -13.64 11.28
C ALA A 37 -24.48 -13.16 12.46
N LEU A 38 -24.23 -11.95 12.95
CA LEU A 38 -24.88 -11.38 14.12
C LEU A 38 -26.09 -10.48 13.80
N VAL A 39 -26.40 -10.24 12.53
CA VAL A 39 -27.52 -9.35 12.09
C VAL A 39 -28.87 -9.74 12.72
N ASN A 40 -29.11 -11.02 12.90
CA ASN A 40 -30.40 -11.52 13.45
C ASN A 40 -30.38 -11.63 14.99
N VAL A 41 -29.28 -11.32 15.65
CA VAL A 41 -29.16 -11.38 17.11
C VAL A 41 -29.65 -10.05 17.71
N THR A 42 -30.78 -10.08 18.40
CA THR A 42 -31.41 -8.88 19.01
C THR A 42 -30.92 -8.58 20.43
N SER A 43 -30.09 -9.46 21.00
CA SER A 43 -29.52 -9.29 22.34
C SER A 43 -28.26 -8.43 22.33
N GLU A 44 -27.79 -8.00 23.52
CA GLU A 44 -26.55 -7.25 23.69
C GLU A 44 -25.32 -7.96 23.09
N TRP A 45 -25.38 -9.25 22.84
CA TRP A 45 -24.32 -10.01 22.20
C TRP A 45 -24.07 -9.61 20.76
N SER A 46 -25.03 -8.96 20.09
CA SER A 46 -24.87 -8.46 18.71
C SER A 46 -23.69 -7.51 18.54
N TYR A 47 -23.38 -6.69 19.54
CA TYR A 47 -22.23 -5.78 19.52
C TYR A 47 -21.09 -6.25 20.41
N ARG A 48 -21.36 -6.99 21.51
CA ARG A 48 -20.29 -7.48 22.41
C ARG A 48 -19.38 -8.49 21.74
N ILE A 49 -19.93 -9.40 20.92
CA ILE A 49 -19.13 -10.41 20.21
C ILE A 49 -18.14 -9.78 19.23
N PRO A 50 -18.49 -8.85 18.32
CA PRO A 50 -17.55 -8.22 17.42
C PRO A 50 -16.41 -7.50 18.15
N PHE A 51 -16.72 -6.78 19.24
CA PHE A 51 -15.71 -6.12 20.06
C PHE A 51 -14.83 -7.12 20.81
N GLY A 52 -15.42 -8.17 21.39
CA GLY A 52 -14.68 -9.23 22.08
C GLY A 52 -13.77 -10.03 21.16
N LEU A 53 -14.19 -10.26 19.90
CA LEU A 53 -13.40 -10.99 18.92
C LEU A 53 -12.08 -10.27 18.56
N GLN A 54 -12.01 -8.96 18.73
CA GLN A 54 -10.75 -8.21 18.51
C GLN A 54 -9.62 -8.71 19.42
N TRP A 55 -9.94 -9.15 20.64
CA TRP A 55 -8.97 -9.73 21.57
C TRP A 55 -8.41 -11.07 21.08
N ALA A 56 -9.20 -11.85 20.33
CA ALA A 56 -8.75 -13.12 19.75
C ALA A 56 -7.59 -12.94 18.76
N PHE A 57 -7.47 -11.77 18.12
CA PHE A 57 -6.33 -11.44 17.25
C PHE A 57 -5.14 -10.89 18.05
N ALA A 58 -5.39 -10.22 19.18
CA ALA A 58 -4.32 -9.65 20.00
C ALA A 58 -3.43 -10.75 20.62
N VAL A 59 -4.02 -11.86 21.07
CA VAL A 59 -3.28 -12.96 21.72
C VAL A 59 -2.24 -13.61 20.80
N PRO A 60 -2.58 -14.09 19.58
CA PRO A 60 -1.58 -14.66 18.68
C PRO A 60 -0.55 -13.64 18.20
N ILE A 61 -0.93 -12.36 18.06
CA ILE A 61 0.01 -11.29 17.71
C ILE A 61 1.03 -11.10 18.84
N LEU A 62 0.60 -11.02 20.08
CA LEU A 62 1.49 -10.93 21.24
C LEU A 62 2.43 -12.13 21.32
N ALA A 63 1.89 -13.35 21.14
CA ALA A 63 2.71 -14.56 21.08
C ALA A 63 3.75 -14.47 19.94
N ALA A 64 3.33 -14.07 18.73
CA ALA A 64 4.23 -13.92 17.59
C ALA A 64 5.33 -12.88 17.84
N VAL A 65 5.02 -11.76 18.51
CA VAL A 65 6.01 -10.71 18.85
C VAL A 65 7.03 -11.21 19.85
N VAL A 66 6.62 -11.99 20.85
CA VAL A 66 7.54 -12.59 21.84
C VAL A 66 8.49 -13.60 21.19
N TYR A 67 8.01 -14.37 20.21
CA TYR A 67 8.83 -15.38 19.53
C TYR A 67 9.65 -14.80 18.35
N ALA A 68 9.27 -13.66 17.80
CA ALA A 68 9.98 -13.06 16.68
C ALA A 68 11.36 -12.55 17.12
N PRO A 69 12.44 -12.85 16.38
CA PRO A 69 13.74 -12.27 16.66
C PRO A 69 13.73 -10.76 16.38
N ASP A 70 14.50 -9.99 17.12
CA ASP A 70 14.72 -8.58 16.83
C ASP A 70 15.31 -8.40 15.42
N SER A 71 15.05 -7.23 14.80
CA SER A 71 15.63 -6.92 13.50
C SER A 71 17.17 -6.92 13.58
N PRO A 72 17.88 -7.69 12.72
CA PRO A 72 19.33 -7.65 12.65
C PRO A 72 19.88 -6.24 12.41
N TRP A 73 19.19 -5.43 11.60
CA TRP A 73 19.54 -4.04 11.36
C TRP A 73 19.45 -3.18 12.61
N TRP A 74 18.40 -3.37 13.40
CA TRP A 74 18.20 -2.65 14.65
C TRP A 74 19.30 -3.00 15.67
N LEU A 75 19.61 -4.30 15.78
CA LEU A 75 20.64 -4.81 16.70
C LEU A 75 22.03 -4.27 16.34
N VAL A 76 22.38 -4.25 15.06
CA VAL A 76 23.66 -3.69 14.58
C VAL A 76 23.74 -2.19 14.87
N ARG A 77 22.66 -1.42 14.63
CA ARG A 77 22.60 0.02 14.93
C ARG A 77 22.82 0.34 16.43
N HIS A 78 22.45 -0.58 17.32
CA HIS A 78 22.63 -0.45 18.75
C HIS A 78 23.92 -1.13 19.27
N GLY A 79 24.80 -1.61 18.39
CA GLY A 79 26.07 -2.23 18.73
C GLY A 79 25.97 -3.65 19.29
N ARG A 80 24.77 -4.27 19.28
CA ARG A 80 24.52 -5.63 19.81
C ARG A 80 24.83 -6.70 18.75
N LEU A 81 26.11 -6.82 18.38
CA LEU A 81 26.55 -7.67 17.25
C LEU A 81 26.30 -9.15 17.47
N GLU A 82 26.50 -9.66 18.70
CA GLU A 82 26.28 -11.08 19.01
C GLU A 82 24.80 -11.46 18.93
N ASP A 83 23.90 -10.58 19.34
CA ASP A 83 22.47 -10.81 19.21
C ASP A 83 22.02 -10.71 17.75
N ALA A 84 22.65 -9.83 16.96
CA ALA A 84 22.43 -9.76 15.52
C ALA A 84 22.81 -11.07 14.82
N LYS A 85 23.94 -11.71 15.20
CA LYS A 85 24.33 -13.04 14.71
C LYS A 85 23.27 -14.09 15.02
N LYS A 86 22.79 -14.14 16.29
CA LYS A 86 21.71 -15.08 16.70
C LYS A 86 20.43 -14.84 15.91
N ALA A 87 20.04 -13.57 15.71
CA ALA A 87 18.85 -13.21 14.93
C ALA A 87 18.96 -13.66 13.47
N ILE A 88 20.12 -13.43 12.83
CA ILE A 88 20.38 -13.87 11.44
C ILE A 88 20.33 -15.40 11.34
N MET A 89 20.95 -16.11 12.28
CA MET A 89 20.92 -17.59 12.30
C MET A 89 19.49 -18.14 12.44
N ARG A 90 18.63 -17.48 13.23
CA ARG A 90 17.21 -17.87 13.36
C ARG A 90 16.39 -17.59 12.09
N LEU A 91 16.78 -16.57 11.31
CA LEU A 91 16.09 -16.16 10.09
C LEU A 91 16.58 -16.90 8.85
N THR A 92 17.81 -17.44 8.88
CA THR A 92 18.42 -18.14 7.75
C THR A 92 18.25 -19.65 7.87
N SER A 93 17.84 -20.29 6.78
CA SER A 93 17.72 -21.75 6.74
C SER A 93 19.08 -22.39 6.45
N THR A 94 19.75 -22.91 7.47
CA THR A 94 21.03 -23.62 7.35
C THR A 94 20.96 -24.85 6.45
N LYS A 95 19.76 -25.44 6.25
CA LYS A 95 19.56 -26.58 5.34
C LYS A 95 19.63 -26.16 3.86
N ARG A 96 19.29 -24.94 3.50
CA ARG A 96 19.31 -24.44 2.11
C ARG A 96 20.62 -23.77 1.74
N GLU A 97 21.32 -23.18 2.71
CA GLU A 97 22.61 -22.51 2.52
C GLU A 97 23.64 -22.99 3.55
N PRO A 98 24.22 -24.20 3.37
CA PRO A 98 25.17 -24.77 4.33
C PRO A 98 26.46 -23.95 4.46
N ASN A 99 26.81 -23.13 3.46
CA ASN A 99 28.02 -22.29 3.45
C ASN A 99 27.74 -20.82 3.84
N PHE A 100 26.57 -20.53 4.44
CA PHE A 100 26.23 -19.18 4.85
C PHE A 100 27.13 -18.70 6.00
N ASN A 101 27.92 -17.65 5.73
CA ASN A 101 28.80 -17.05 6.73
C ASN A 101 28.07 -15.91 7.45
N VAL A 102 27.67 -16.16 8.68
CA VAL A 102 26.96 -15.20 9.53
C VAL A 102 27.82 -13.98 9.85
N ASP A 103 29.13 -14.17 10.10
CA ASP A 103 30.04 -13.07 10.43
C ASP A 103 30.21 -12.12 9.27
N HIS A 104 30.28 -12.65 8.04
CA HIS A 104 30.31 -11.83 6.83
C HIS A 104 29.01 -11.02 6.65
N ALA A 105 27.85 -11.64 6.94
CA ALA A 105 26.57 -10.96 6.86
C ALA A 105 26.47 -9.81 7.87
N VAL A 106 26.90 -10.03 9.12
CA VAL A 106 26.93 -8.97 10.16
C VAL A 106 27.91 -7.87 9.81
N ALA A 107 29.11 -8.22 9.30
CA ALA A 107 30.09 -7.24 8.85
C ALA A 107 29.55 -6.35 7.72
N MET A 108 28.81 -6.94 6.76
CA MET A 108 28.17 -6.20 5.69
C MET A 108 27.07 -5.25 6.20
N LEU A 109 26.24 -5.71 7.16
CA LEU A 109 25.22 -4.87 7.80
C LEU A 109 25.86 -3.70 8.56
N ARG A 110 26.95 -3.97 9.30
CA ARG A 110 27.68 -2.94 10.02
C ARG A 110 28.30 -1.90 9.09
N HIS A 111 28.97 -2.34 8.05
CA HIS A 111 29.55 -1.44 7.05
C HIS A 111 28.46 -0.56 6.40
N THR A 112 27.30 -1.16 6.08
CA THR A 112 26.18 -0.40 5.51
C THR A 112 25.62 0.62 6.52
N ASP A 113 25.53 0.26 7.81
CA ASP A 113 25.09 1.19 8.87
C ASP A 113 26.08 2.35 9.06
N GLU A 114 27.39 2.08 9.03
CA GLU A 114 28.44 3.11 9.10
C GLU A 114 28.33 4.07 7.91
N VAL A 115 28.13 3.56 6.69
CA VAL A 115 27.94 4.38 5.48
C VAL A 115 26.61 5.17 5.59
N GLU A 116 25.54 4.55 6.03
CA GLU A 116 24.24 5.24 6.25
C GLU A 116 24.38 6.35 7.30
N LYS A 117 25.06 6.11 8.41
CA LYS A 117 25.34 7.12 9.45
C LYS A 117 26.16 8.29 8.89
N TYR A 118 27.20 8.00 8.13
CA TYR A 118 28.01 9.02 7.47
C TYR A 118 27.19 9.89 6.51
N LEU A 119 26.34 9.25 5.69
CA LEU A 119 25.46 9.92 4.75
C LEU A 119 24.28 10.63 5.42
N SER A 120 23.78 10.08 6.55
CA SER A 120 22.58 10.57 7.26
C SER A 120 22.91 11.52 8.41
N GLY A 121 24.17 11.69 8.74
CA GLY A 121 24.62 12.56 9.84
C GLY A 121 24.01 13.96 9.74
N GLY A 122 23.23 14.35 10.75
CA GLY A 122 22.62 15.68 10.82
C GLY A 122 21.32 15.89 10.01
N THR A 123 20.69 14.83 9.47
CA THR A 123 19.42 15.01 8.72
C THR A 123 18.23 15.25 9.64
N GLY A 124 17.47 16.31 9.39
CA GLY A 124 16.20 16.65 10.02
C GLY A 124 14.98 16.28 9.16
N TYR A 125 13.76 16.38 9.72
CA TYR A 125 12.53 16.31 8.94
C TYR A 125 12.42 17.41 7.87
N LEU A 126 13.01 18.61 8.17
CA LEU A 126 13.04 19.72 7.23
C LEU A 126 13.85 19.42 5.95
N ASP A 127 14.80 18.47 6.00
CA ASP A 127 15.57 18.08 4.82
C ASP A 127 14.75 17.30 3.80
N CYS A 128 13.61 16.71 4.23
CA CYS A 128 12.63 16.12 3.32
C CYS A 128 12.00 17.16 2.37
N PHE A 129 11.99 18.44 2.76
CA PHE A 129 11.40 19.54 2.00
C PHE A 129 12.44 20.36 1.23
N LYS A 130 13.72 19.94 1.22
CA LYS A 130 14.79 20.65 0.52
C LYS A 130 15.19 19.95 -0.78
N GLY A 131 15.50 20.74 -1.79
CA GLY A 131 16.09 20.29 -3.06
C GLY A 131 15.32 19.16 -3.75
N THR A 132 16.03 18.12 -4.13
CA THR A 132 15.46 16.93 -4.82
C THR A 132 14.59 16.06 -3.92
N SER A 133 14.82 16.11 -2.60
CA SER A 133 14.05 15.36 -1.61
C SER A 133 12.61 15.86 -1.51
N LEU A 134 12.35 17.15 -1.74
CA LEU A 134 11.00 17.72 -1.77
C LEU A 134 10.11 16.98 -2.79
N ARG A 135 10.59 16.82 -4.02
CA ARG A 135 9.82 16.12 -5.08
C ARG A 135 9.54 14.66 -4.72
N ARG A 136 10.47 13.98 -4.06
CA ARG A 136 10.31 12.58 -3.63
C ARG A 136 9.31 12.46 -2.47
N THR A 137 9.39 13.37 -1.52
CA THR A 137 8.45 13.47 -0.39
C THR A 137 7.04 13.80 -0.90
N GLU A 138 6.91 14.77 -1.82
CA GLU A 138 5.65 15.10 -2.49
C GLU A 138 5.04 13.86 -3.14
N ILE A 139 5.81 13.10 -3.91
CA ILE A 139 5.31 11.89 -4.58
C ILE A 139 4.83 10.85 -3.56
N ALA A 140 5.61 10.59 -2.52
CA ALA A 140 5.24 9.63 -1.49
C ALA A 140 3.97 10.04 -0.73
N CYS A 141 3.84 11.33 -0.37
CA CYS A 141 2.67 11.87 0.29
C CYS A 141 1.42 11.81 -0.60
N MET A 142 1.55 12.18 -1.88
CA MET A 142 0.41 12.19 -2.79
C MET A 142 -0.05 10.79 -3.19
N VAL A 143 0.85 9.83 -3.34
CA VAL A 143 0.49 8.43 -3.59
C VAL A 143 -0.30 7.84 -2.41
N TRP A 144 0.09 8.15 -1.17
CA TRP A 144 -0.69 7.78 0.01
C TRP A 144 -2.02 8.54 0.11
N ALA A 145 -2.02 9.85 -0.16
CA ALA A 145 -3.23 10.68 -0.16
C ALA A 145 -4.28 10.18 -1.16
N THR A 146 -3.84 9.75 -2.33
CA THR A 146 -4.69 9.21 -3.39
C THR A 146 -5.51 8.01 -2.92
N GLN A 147 -4.98 7.15 -2.02
CA GLN A 147 -5.74 6.02 -1.48
C GLN A 147 -7.05 6.46 -0.78
N ALA A 148 -7.02 7.56 -0.04
CA ALA A 148 -8.22 8.06 0.63
C ALA A 148 -9.11 8.88 -0.30
N LEU A 149 -8.51 9.56 -1.31
CA LEU A 149 -9.20 10.48 -2.22
C LEU A 149 -9.81 9.80 -3.45
N CYS A 150 -9.42 8.56 -3.78
CA CYS A 150 -9.92 7.84 -4.95
C CYS A 150 -11.28 7.14 -4.74
N GLY A 151 -11.97 7.42 -3.62
CA GLY A 151 -13.29 6.86 -3.33
C GLY A 151 -13.28 5.62 -2.42
N LEU A 152 -12.12 5.17 -1.92
CA LEU A 152 -12.03 4.04 -1.00
C LEU A 152 -12.85 4.25 0.28
N SER A 153 -13.01 5.48 0.74
CA SER A 153 -13.82 5.79 1.92
C SER A 153 -15.29 5.38 1.76
N LEU A 154 -15.83 5.36 0.53
CA LEU A 154 -17.20 4.87 0.27
C LEU A 154 -17.32 3.36 0.54
N THR A 155 -16.29 2.60 0.18
CA THR A 155 -16.29 1.14 0.36
C THR A 155 -16.16 0.74 1.83
N GLY A 156 -15.51 1.57 2.65
CA GLY A 156 -15.48 1.40 4.11
C GLY A 156 -16.86 1.52 4.77
N PHE A 157 -17.78 2.25 4.14
CA PHE A 157 -19.17 2.39 4.57
C PHE A 157 -20.16 1.67 3.64
N ALA A 158 -19.69 0.63 2.92
CA ALA A 158 -20.47 -0.04 1.88
C ALA A 158 -21.80 -0.61 2.41
N ALA A 159 -21.80 -1.29 3.55
CA ALA A 159 -23.04 -1.85 4.13
C ALA A 159 -24.07 -0.73 4.40
N TYR A 160 -23.63 0.36 5.02
CA TYR A 160 -24.48 1.53 5.25
C TYR A 160 -24.97 2.17 3.95
N TYR A 161 -24.12 2.26 2.95
CA TYR A 161 -24.47 2.78 1.62
C TYR A 161 -25.55 1.90 0.95
N TYR A 162 -25.40 0.59 1.05
CA TYR A 162 -26.38 -0.36 0.51
C TYR A 162 -27.74 -0.27 1.22
N GLU A 163 -27.75 -0.11 2.54
CA GLU A 163 -28.98 0.12 3.31
C GLU A 163 -29.69 1.41 2.87
N GLN A 164 -28.95 2.50 2.70
CA GLN A 164 -29.50 3.76 2.18
C GLN A 164 -29.99 3.65 0.73
N ALA A 165 -29.44 2.72 -0.05
CA ALA A 165 -29.91 2.40 -1.39
C ALA A 165 -31.18 1.51 -1.39
N GLY A 166 -31.72 1.12 -0.21
CA GLY A 166 -32.95 0.37 -0.07
C GLY A 166 -32.78 -1.15 0.07
N PHE A 167 -31.56 -1.65 0.30
CA PHE A 167 -31.34 -3.07 0.58
C PHE A 167 -31.67 -3.38 2.04
N SER A 168 -32.17 -4.60 2.29
CA SER A 168 -32.27 -5.10 3.66
C SER A 168 -30.88 -5.22 4.27
N THR A 169 -30.76 -5.02 5.58
CA THR A 169 -29.49 -5.12 6.33
C THR A 169 -28.74 -6.43 6.02
N ALA A 170 -29.48 -7.55 5.94
CA ALA A 170 -28.90 -8.85 5.60
C ALA A 170 -28.25 -8.87 4.20
N ASN A 171 -28.93 -8.30 3.20
CA ASN A 171 -28.42 -8.23 1.83
C ASN A 171 -27.26 -7.24 1.70
N ALA A 172 -27.29 -6.12 2.43
CA ALA A 172 -26.22 -5.15 2.48
C ALA A 172 -24.91 -5.79 2.99
N PHE A 173 -24.98 -6.58 4.05
CA PHE A 173 -23.81 -7.32 4.54
C PHE A 173 -23.38 -8.45 3.59
N ASN A 174 -24.31 -9.17 2.94
CA ASN A 174 -23.99 -10.20 1.94
C ASN A 174 -23.20 -9.58 0.75
N LEU A 175 -23.64 -8.43 0.24
CA LEU A 175 -22.95 -7.71 -0.81
C LEU A 175 -21.55 -7.26 -0.36
N SER A 176 -21.43 -6.81 0.89
CA SER A 176 -20.14 -6.39 1.46
C SER A 176 -19.17 -7.57 1.61
N VAL A 177 -19.65 -8.76 2.03
CA VAL A 177 -18.83 -9.98 2.07
C VAL A 177 -18.35 -10.36 0.65
N GLY A 178 -19.27 -10.34 -0.33
CA GLY A 178 -18.94 -10.61 -1.74
C GLY A 178 -17.92 -9.62 -2.28
N MET A 179 -18.05 -8.33 -1.94
CA MET A 179 -17.12 -7.26 -2.33
C MET A 179 -15.70 -7.55 -1.85
N TYR A 180 -15.51 -7.86 -0.57
CA TYR A 180 -14.19 -8.17 -0.03
C TYR A 180 -13.65 -9.53 -0.52
N GLY A 181 -14.52 -10.50 -0.82
CA GLY A 181 -14.13 -11.75 -1.47
C GLY A 181 -13.50 -11.51 -2.86
N LEU A 182 -14.15 -10.70 -3.69
CA LEU A 182 -13.61 -10.30 -5.00
C LEU A 182 -12.36 -9.41 -4.87
N ALA A 183 -12.29 -8.55 -3.87
CA ALA A 183 -11.12 -7.74 -3.58
C ALA A 183 -9.87 -8.60 -3.26
N ILE A 184 -10.04 -9.70 -2.51
CA ILE A 184 -8.96 -10.67 -2.25
C ILE A 184 -8.45 -11.29 -3.55
N MET A 185 -9.36 -11.71 -4.44
CA MET A 185 -8.98 -12.21 -5.77
C MET A 185 -8.23 -11.14 -6.58
N GLY A 186 -8.67 -9.88 -6.50
CA GLY A 186 -7.99 -8.73 -7.08
C GLY A 186 -6.58 -8.54 -6.53
N GLY A 187 -6.40 -8.66 -5.21
CA GLY A 187 -5.09 -8.58 -4.55
C GLY A 187 -4.13 -9.68 -5.01
N ILE A 188 -4.60 -10.92 -5.18
CA ILE A 188 -3.81 -12.02 -5.74
C ILE A 188 -3.40 -11.72 -7.18
N LEU A 189 -4.33 -11.23 -8.00
CA LEU A 189 -4.05 -10.85 -9.39
C LEU A 189 -3.01 -9.73 -9.47
N SER A 190 -3.00 -8.80 -8.51
CA SER A 190 -2.01 -7.73 -8.46
C SER A 190 -0.57 -8.24 -8.36
N TRP A 191 -0.32 -9.36 -7.66
CA TRP A 191 1.01 -9.97 -7.56
C TRP A 191 1.56 -10.41 -8.92
N VAL A 192 0.68 -10.83 -9.83
CA VAL A 192 1.05 -11.24 -11.19
C VAL A 192 1.25 -10.01 -12.09
N LEU A 193 0.44 -8.99 -11.92
CA LEU A 193 0.47 -7.79 -12.77
C LEU A 193 1.61 -6.83 -12.40
N LEU A 194 1.92 -6.68 -11.11
CA LEU A 194 2.87 -5.72 -10.58
C LEU A 194 4.28 -5.84 -11.21
N PRO A 195 4.88 -7.04 -11.36
CA PRO A 195 6.18 -7.18 -12.00
C PRO A 195 6.13 -7.07 -13.53
N ARG A 196 4.97 -7.29 -14.17
CA ARG A 196 4.83 -7.32 -15.64
C ARG A 196 4.48 -5.97 -16.24
N VAL A 197 3.53 -5.27 -15.64
CA VAL A 197 2.95 -4.02 -16.20
C VAL A 197 3.75 -2.78 -15.81
N GLY A 198 4.34 -2.77 -14.63
CA GLY A 198 5.01 -1.61 -14.04
C GLY A 198 4.10 -0.81 -13.10
N ARG A 199 4.76 -0.09 -12.15
CA ARG A 199 4.05 0.59 -11.06
C ARG A 199 3.22 1.77 -11.56
N ARG A 200 3.83 2.63 -12.37
CA ARG A 200 3.16 3.83 -12.89
C ARG A 200 1.98 3.49 -13.79
N ARG A 201 2.17 2.53 -14.73
CA ARG A 201 1.10 2.16 -15.67
C ARG A 201 -0.08 1.56 -14.91
N LEU A 202 0.17 0.61 -14.02
CA LEU A 202 -0.87 -0.07 -13.25
C LEU A 202 -1.65 0.93 -12.39
N TYR A 203 -0.95 1.88 -11.76
CA TYR A 203 -1.55 2.91 -10.92
C TYR A 203 -2.45 3.85 -11.74
N LEU A 204 -1.96 4.37 -12.87
CA LEU A 204 -2.73 5.29 -13.73
C LEU A 204 -3.95 4.61 -14.37
N VAL A 205 -3.79 3.39 -14.89
CA VAL A 205 -4.91 2.62 -15.46
C VAL A 205 -5.97 2.37 -14.39
N GLY A 206 -5.56 2.01 -13.18
CA GLY A 206 -6.47 1.85 -12.05
C GLY A 206 -7.27 3.12 -11.77
N LEU A 207 -6.61 4.28 -11.65
CA LEU A 207 -7.28 5.56 -11.41
C LEU A 207 -8.26 5.95 -12.53
N VAL A 208 -7.92 5.66 -13.81
CA VAL A 208 -8.82 5.92 -14.96
C VAL A 208 -10.07 5.04 -14.88
N ILE A 209 -9.91 3.73 -14.61
CA ILE A 209 -11.06 2.82 -14.50
C ILE A 209 -11.92 3.23 -13.30
N MET A 210 -11.31 3.54 -12.16
CA MET A 210 -12.04 4.01 -10.97
C MET A 210 -12.78 5.32 -11.25
N GLN A 211 -12.19 6.25 -12.04
CA GLN A 211 -12.86 7.48 -12.47
C GLN A 211 -14.14 7.18 -13.23
N CYS A 212 -14.09 6.28 -14.21
CA CYS A 212 -15.26 5.87 -14.98
C CYS A 212 -16.33 5.25 -14.09
N ILE A 213 -15.96 4.38 -13.17
CA ILE A 213 -16.87 3.71 -12.24
C ILE A 213 -17.54 4.74 -11.31
N LEU A 214 -16.79 5.68 -10.73
CA LEU A 214 -17.31 6.70 -9.83
C LEU A 214 -18.32 7.61 -10.54
N VAL A 215 -18.01 8.05 -11.76
CA VAL A 215 -18.93 8.85 -12.56
C VAL A 215 -20.18 8.05 -12.92
N ALA A 216 -20.02 6.81 -13.40
CA ALA A 216 -21.14 5.94 -13.75
C ALA A 216 -22.05 5.66 -12.55
N SER A 217 -21.48 5.34 -11.37
CA SER A 217 -22.25 5.09 -10.15
C SER A 217 -22.99 6.34 -9.66
N GLY A 218 -22.38 7.53 -9.80
CA GLY A 218 -23.02 8.80 -9.49
C GLY A 218 -24.19 9.09 -10.42
N VAL A 219 -24.01 8.92 -11.73
CA VAL A 219 -25.06 9.14 -12.74
C VAL A 219 -26.23 8.16 -12.55
N VAL A 220 -25.94 6.87 -12.46
CA VAL A 220 -26.97 5.83 -12.27
C VAL A 220 -27.76 6.07 -10.98
N GLY A 221 -27.08 6.36 -9.88
CA GLY A 221 -27.74 6.56 -8.60
C GLY A 221 -28.59 7.84 -8.51
N VAL A 222 -28.33 8.84 -9.38
CA VAL A 222 -29.16 10.05 -9.46
C VAL A 222 -30.30 9.87 -10.46
N ALA A 223 -30.04 9.23 -11.62
CA ALA A 223 -31.00 9.10 -12.72
C ALA A 223 -32.03 7.99 -12.48
N VAL A 224 -31.63 6.87 -11.87
CA VAL A 224 -32.46 5.66 -11.75
C VAL A 224 -32.85 5.43 -10.29
N LYS A 225 -33.96 6.01 -9.86
CA LYS A 225 -34.53 5.81 -8.50
C LYS A 225 -35.40 4.54 -8.43
N SER A 226 -34.85 3.41 -8.78
CA SER A 226 -35.53 2.12 -8.75
C SER A 226 -34.64 1.08 -8.07
N THR A 227 -35.23 -0.06 -7.68
CA THR A 227 -34.49 -1.20 -7.13
C THR A 227 -33.37 -1.66 -8.07
N ALA A 228 -33.62 -1.61 -9.38
CA ALA A 228 -32.60 -1.92 -10.39
C ALA A 228 -31.41 -0.92 -10.36
N GLY A 229 -31.67 0.36 -10.15
CA GLY A 229 -30.66 1.39 -9.97
C GLY A 229 -29.79 1.15 -8.74
N SER A 230 -30.41 0.77 -7.62
CA SER A 230 -29.68 0.41 -6.39
C SER A 230 -28.74 -0.79 -6.60
N TRP A 231 -29.20 -1.85 -7.28
CA TRP A 231 -28.36 -3.00 -7.63
C TRP A 231 -27.21 -2.61 -8.57
N ALA A 232 -27.44 -1.76 -9.54
CA ALA A 232 -26.40 -1.28 -10.45
C ALA A 232 -25.32 -0.49 -9.71
N VAL A 233 -25.71 0.42 -8.81
CA VAL A 233 -24.76 1.18 -7.98
C VAL A 233 -23.99 0.26 -7.04
N GLY A 234 -24.69 -0.73 -6.42
CA GLY A 234 -24.04 -1.73 -5.57
C GLY A 234 -22.98 -2.55 -6.33
N SER A 235 -23.29 -2.98 -7.54
CA SER A 235 -22.34 -3.72 -8.40
C SER A 235 -21.16 -2.85 -8.82
N LEU A 236 -21.37 -1.56 -9.10
CA LEU A 236 -20.30 -0.62 -9.42
C LEU A 236 -19.37 -0.36 -8.22
N LEU A 237 -19.88 -0.36 -6.98
CA LEU A 237 -19.02 -0.26 -5.79
C LEU A 237 -18.16 -1.52 -5.60
N ILE A 238 -18.72 -2.70 -5.88
CA ILE A 238 -17.95 -3.96 -5.88
C ILE A 238 -16.82 -3.88 -6.91
N ALA A 239 -17.14 -3.43 -8.14
CA ALA A 239 -16.14 -3.24 -9.19
C ALA A 239 -15.08 -2.21 -8.80
N LEU A 240 -15.48 -1.09 -8.16
CA LEU A 240 -14.57 -0.04 -7.67
C LEU A 240 -13.53 -0.62 -6.71
N THR A 241 -13.99 -1.38 -5.70
CA THR A 241 -13.11 -2.01 -4.71
C THR A 241 -12.18 -3.02 -5.36
N THR A 242 -12.71 -3.87 -6.24
CA THR A 242 -11.92 -4.89 -6.94
C THR A 242 -10.80 -4.24 -7.78
N VAL A 243 -11.13 -3.20 -8.56
CA VAL A 243 -10.14 -2.45 -9.36
C VAL A 243 -9.10 -1.78 -8.47
N TYR A 244 -9.52 -1.18 -7.36
CA TYR A 244 -8.61 -0.59 -6.39
C TYR A 244 -7.59 -1.62 -5.86
N ASP A 245 -8.05 -2.82 -5.49
CA ASP A 245 -7.21 -3.87 -4.91
C ASP A 245 -6.34 -4.62 -5.94
N ILE A 246 -6.71 -4.54 -7.23
CA ILE A 246 -5.82 -4.98 -8.32
C ILE A 246 -4.70 -3.96 -8.56
N THR A 247 -4.96 -2.66 -8.39
CA THR A 247 -4.13 -1.58 -8.94
C THR A 247 -3.59 -0.64 -7.86
N VAL A 248 -4.40 0.32 -7.40
CA VAL A 248 -3.96 1.45 -6.57
C VAL A 248 -3.49 1.01 -5.20
N GLY A 249 -4.22 0.09 -4.55
CA GLY A 249 -3.95 -0.38 -3.20
C GLY A 249 -2.55 -1.00 -3.06
N PRO A 250 -2.27 -2.13 -3.70
CA PRO A 250 -0.97 -2.81 -3.59
C PRO A 250 0.19 -1.97 -4.11
N VAL A 251 -0.01 -1.25 -5.24
CA VAL A 251 1.04 -0.44 -5.88
C VAL A 251 1.48 0.72 -5.01
N CYS A 252 0.56 1.32 -4.23
CA CYS A 252 0.88 2.42 -3.32
C CYS A 252 1.99 2.03 -2.32
N TYR A 253 1.87 0.87 -1.68
CA TYR A 253 2.86 0.40 -0.70
C TYR A 253 4.24 0.22 -1.32
N VAL A 254 4.31 -0.25 -2.56
CA VAL A 254 5.56 -0.43 -3.30
C VAL A 254 6.16 0.93 -3.67
N LEU A 255 5.36 1.84 -4.23
CA LEU A 255 5.82 3.18 -4.60
C LEU A 255 6.36 3.96 -3.40
N VAL A 256 5.65 3.94 -2.27
CA VAL A 256 6.09 4.65 -1.06
C VAL A 256 7.39 4.07 -0.49
N ALA A 257 7.65 2.79 -0.67
CA ALA A 257 8.91 2.17 -0.26
C ALA A 257 10.07 2.45 -1.24
N GLU A 258 9.78 2.62 -2.54
CA GLU A 258 10.78 2.82 -3.59
C GLU A 258 11.16 4.30 -3.82
N MET A 259 10.22 5.24 -3.60
CA MET A 259 10.42 6.67 -3.92
C MET A 259 11.40 7.42 -3.02
N PRO A 260 11.43 7.23 -1.71
CA PRO A 260 12.30 8.01 -0.83
C PRO A 260 13.78 7.77 -1.11
N SER A 261 14.63 8.80 -0.90
CA SER A 261 16.08 8.60 -0.90
C SER A 261 16.49 7.70 0.28
N THR A 262 17.56 6.94 0.11
CA THR A 262 18.10 6.07 1.15
C THR A 262 18.34 6.82 2.46
N ARG A 263 18.88 8.04 2.35
CA ARG A 263 19.18 8.95 3.46
C ARG A 263 17.95 9.39 4.27
N LEU A 264 16.80 9.65 3.63
CA LEU A 264 15.59 10.22 4.26
C LEU A 264 14.41 9.27 4.27
N ARG A 265 14.61 7.98 3.91
CA ARG A 265 13.54 7.00 3.68
C ARG A 265 12.53 6.94 4.84
N VAL A 266 13.02 6.70 6.04
CA VAL A 266 12.15 6.53 7.22
C VAL A 266 11.30 7.78 7.44
N LYS A 267 11.92 8.97 7.39
CA LYS A 267 11.24 10.25 7.61
C LYS A 267 10.19 10.54 6.53
N THR A 268 10.53 10.29 5.28
CA THR A 268 9.60 10.47 4.14
C THR A 268 8.41 9.53 4.22
N VAL A 269 8.62 8.25 4.58
CA VAL A 269 7.53 7.28 4.76
C VAL A 269 6.62 7.68 5.91
N VAL A 270 7.19 8.18 7.02
CA VAL A 270 6.39 8.69 8.16
C VAL A 270 5.55 9.89 7.74
N LEU A 271 6.15 10.88 7.05
CA LEU A 271 5.41 12.06 6.55
C LEU A 271 4.29 11.66 5.60
N ALA A 272 4.55 10.73 4.69
CA ALA A 272 3.54 10.21 3.76
C ALA A 272 2.38 9.53 4.52
N ARG A 273 2.67 8.77 5.58
CA ARG A 273 1.64 8.14 6.41
C ARG A 273 0.84 9.16 7.22
N VAL A 274 1.50 10.19 7.75
CA VAL A 274 0.82 11.30 8.44
C VAL A 274 -0.14 12.02 7.49
N THR A 275 0.29 12.31 6.26
CA THR A 275 -0.57 12.91 5.22
C THR A 275 -1.80 12.04 4.96
N TYR A 276 -1.63 10.72 4.80
CA TYR A 276 -2.75 9.79 4.65
C TYR A 276 -3.71 9.86 5.84
N ASN A 277 -3.19 9.83 7.07
CA ASN A 277 -4.02 9.82 8.27
C ASN A 277 -4.85 11.11 8.39
N ILE A 278 -4.27 12.28 8.09
CA ILE A 278 -4.98 13.56 8.10
C ILE A 278 -6.14 13.52 7.09
N ILE A 279 -5.87 13.11 5.86
CA ILE A 279 -6.90 13.03 4.81
C ILE A 279 -7.95 11.98 5.18
N SER A 280 -7.55 10.84 5.72
CA SER A 280 -8.47 9.77 6.16
C SER A 280 -9.39 10.24 7.29
N ILE A 281 -8.92 11.03 8.22
CA ILE A 281 -9.78 11.63 9.27
C ILE A 281 -10.87 12.48 8.60
N VAL A 282 -10.48 13.35 7.68
CA VAL A 282 -11.44 14.20 6.95
C VAL A 282 -12.44 13.38 6.18
N THR A 283 -11.99 12.39 5.38
CA THR A 283 -12.89 11.56 4.57
C THR A 283 -13.79 10.67 5.40
N ASN A 284 -13.31 10.13 6.53
CA ASN A 284 -14.12 9.32 7.45
C ASN A 284 -15.18 10.13 8.22
N ILE A 285 -14.98 11.44 8.39
CA ILE A 285 -16.00 12.32 8.95
C ILE A 285 -16.99 12.75 7.88
N LEU A 286 -16.53 13.07 6.68
CA LEU A 286 -17.36 13.56 5.58
C LEU A 286 -18.26 12.46 5.01
N THR A 287 -17.73 11.25 4.78
CA THR A 287 -18.48 10.16 4.12
C THR A 287 -19.79 9.82 4.82
N PRO A 288 -19.83 9.54 6.16
CA PRO A 288 -21.09 9.30 6.83
C PRO A 288 -22.05 10.49 6.78
N ARG A 289 -21.55 11.73 6.89
CA ARG A 289 -22.40 12.92 6.80
C ARG A 289 -23.03 13.11 5.43
N MET A 290 -22.31 12.77 4.36
CA MET A 290 -22.84 12.81 3.01
C MET A 290 -23.91 11.72 2.78
N LEU A 291 -23.71 10.54 3.36
CA LEU A 291 -24.62 9.42 3.17
C LEU A 291 -25.86 9.50 4.07
N ASN A 292 -25.75 10.10 5.27
CA ASN A 292 -26.82 10.11 6.25
C ASN A 292 -28.01 11.00 5.80
N PRO A 293 -29.24 10.42 5.75
CA PRO A 293 -30.45 11.17 5.37
C PRO A 293 -30.77 12.35 6.31
N THR A 294 -30.40 12.25 7.59
CA THR A 294 -30.63 13.32 8.58
C THR A 294 -29.57 14.44 8.52
N SER A 295 -28.52 14.30 7.71
CA SER A 295 -27.47 15.28 7.52
C SER A 295 -27.53 15.89 6.10
N TRP A 296 -26.56 15.63 5.27
CA TRP A 296 -26.52 16.21 3.92
C TRP A 296 -27.37 15.48 2.89
N ASN A 297 -27.69 14.23 3.13
CA ASN A 297 -28.56 13.38 2.28
C ASN A 297 -28.14 13.37 0.79
N TRP A 298 -26.83 13.28 0.54
CA TRP A 298 -26.32 13.24 -0.84
C TRP A 298 -26.48 11.85 -1.46
N GLY A 299 -26.50 10.77 -0.65
CA GLY A 299 -26.60 9.40 -1.15
C GLY A 299 -25.60 9.15 -2.29
N ALA A 300 -26.10 8.75 -3.46
CA ALA A 300 -25.27 8.47 -4.64
C ALA A 300 -24.49 9.69 -5.18
N LYS A 301 -24.92 10.93 -4.87
CA LYS A 301 -24.18 12.14 -5.27
C LYS A 301 -22.80 12.23 -4.63
N ALA A 302 -22.56 11.54 -3.51
CA ALA A 302 -21.25 11.45 -2.88
C ALA A 302 -20.18 10.89 -3.83
N ASN A 303 -20.56 10.04 -4.80
CA ASN A 303 -19.65 9.52 -5.81
C ASN A 303 -19.04 10.63 -6.68
N PHE A 304 -19.76 11.73 -6.95
CA PHE A 304 -19.22 12.85 -7.73
C PHE A 304 -18.14 13.61 -7.00
N LEU A 305 -18.24 13.75 -5.67
CA LEU A 305 -17.15 14.34 -4.87
C LEU A 305 -15.88 13.52 -5.03
N TYR A 306 -15.99 12.19 -4.86
CA TYR A 306 -14.84 11.30 -5.01
C TYR A 306 -14.36 11.19 -6.46
N ALA A 307 -15.25 11.32 -7.44
CA ALA A 307 -14.84 11.45 -8.84
C ALA A 307 -14.01 12.72 -9.07
N GLY A 308 -14.41 13.85 -8.48
CA GLY A 308 -13.64 15.10 -8.54
C GLY A 308 -12.26 14.97 -7.92
N THR A 309 -12.16 14.43 -6.69
CA THR A 309 -10.88 14.25 -6.00
C THR A 309 -9.99 13.23 -6.71
N ASN A 310 -10.58 12.13 -7.23
CA ASN A 310 -9.85 11.13 -8.01
C ASN A 310 -9.31 11.73 -9.33
N LEU A 311 -10.08 12.58 -10.00
CA LEU A 311 -9.63 13.27 -11.22
C LEU A 311 -8.42 14.16 -10.95
N VAL A 312 -8.43 14.92 -9.85
CA VAL A 312 -7.28 15.74 -9.43
C VAL A 312 -6.05 14.85 -9.18
N CYS A 313 -6.24 13.75 -8.46
CA CYS A 313 -5.17 12.77 -8.21
C CYS A 313 -4.65 12.15 -9.52
N LEU A 314 -5.53 11.79 -10.44
CA LEU A 314 -5.18 11.22 -11.75
C LEU A 314 -4.32 12.20 -12.57
N ILE A 315 -4.75 13.46 -12.67
CA ILE A 315 -4.01 14.52 -13.38
C ILE A 315 -2.62 14.69 -12.74
N TRP A 316 -2.57 14.81 -11.41
CA TRP A 316 -1.32 14.95 -10.70
C TRP A 316 -0.39 13.74 -10.92
N CYS A 317 -0.89 12.52 -10.78
CA CYS A 317 -0.12 11.28 -11.00
C CYS A 317 0.41 11.19 -12.44
N TYR A 318 -0.39 11.60 -13.44
CA TYR A 318 0.03 11.58 -14.84
C TYR A 318 1.28 12.43 -15.09
N PHE A 319 1.37 13.61 -14.46
CA PHE A 319 2.50 14.52 -14.66
C PHE A 319 3.69 14.23 -13.74
N ARG A 320 3.45 13.79 -12.50
CA ARG A 320 4.47 13.74 -11.45
C ARG A 320 4.99 12.35 -11.12
N LEU A 321 4.17 11.30 -11.26
CA LEU A 321 4.53 9.93 -10.87
C LEU A 321 5.50 9.30 -11.89
N PRO A 322 6.76 8.97 -11.52
CA PRO A 322 7.70 8.27 -12.40
C PRO A 322 7.48 6.75 -12.37
N GLU A 323 8.02 6.06 -13.39
CA GLU A 323 8.08 4.60 -13.39
C GLU A 323 9.33 4.12 -12.62
N THR A 324 9.14 3.17 -11.71
CA THR A 324 10.21 2.64 -10.84
C THR A 324 10.61 1.21 -11.17
N LEU A 325 9.86 0.54 -12.07
CA LEU A 325 10.11 -0.87 -12.40
C LEU A 325 11.54 -1.10 -12.88
N GLY A 326 12.26 -1.98 -12.18
CA GLY A 326 13.60 -2.40 -12.55
C GLY A 326 14.70 -1.41 -12.19
N LEU A 327 14.40 -0.30 -11.50
CA LEU A 327 15.38 0.65 -11.00
C LEU A 327 15.84 0.28 -9.58
N SER A 328 17.14 0.35 -9.35
CA SER A 328 17.72 0.29 -8.00
C SER A 328 17.54 1.63 -7.29
N TYR A 329 17.70 1.64 -5.96
CA TYR A 329 17.62 2.87 -5.18
C TYR A 329 18.67 3.90 -5.61
N LEU A 330 19.88 3.45 -5.92
CA LEU A 330 20.98 4.31 -6.38
C LEU A 330 20.64 4.93 -7.75
N GLU A 331 20.09 4.15 -8.68
CA GLU A 331 19.66 4.67 -9.99
C GLU A 331 18.57 5.73 -9.83
N LEU A 332 17.60 5.50 -8.93
CA LEU A 332 16.59 6.48 -8.61
C LEU A 332 17.19 7.76 -8.02
N ASP A 333 18.18 7.63 -7.12
CA ASP A 333 18.85 8.78 -6.52
C ASP A 333 19.53 9.63 -7.60
N ILE A 334 20.30 9.03 -8.50
CA ILE A 334 20.96 9.70 -9.62
C ILE A 334 19.95 10.38 -10.57
N LEU A 335 18.83 9.71 -10.89
CA LEU A 335 17.81 10.26 -11.79
C LEU A 335 17.11 11.48 -11.19
N PHE A 336 16.84 11.46 -9.88
CA PHE A 336 16.26 12.61 -9.20
C PHE A 336 17.26 13.76 -9.06
N GLU A 337 18.53 13.50 -8.75
CA GLU A 337 19.58 14.51 -8.69
C GLU A 337 19.79 15.22 -10.04
N LYS A 338 19.76 14.46 -11.14
CA LYS A 338 19.80 15.01 -12.51
C LYS A 338 18.49 15.70 -12.92
N LYS A 339 17.51 15.84 -12.02
CA LYS A 339 16.19 16.47 -12.27
C LYS A 339 15.50 15.94 -13.53
N ALA A 340 15.67 14.64 -13.85
CA ALA A 340 15.11 14.02 -15.04
C ALA A 340 13.59 14.20 -15.11
N LYS A 341 13.06 14.46 -16.32
CA LYS A 341 11.61 14.56 -16.55
C LYS A 341 10.96 13.17 -16.38
N THR A 342 9.82 13.11 -15.72
CA THR A 342 9.08 11.88 -15.37
C THR A 342 8.91 10.90 -16.54
N LYS A 343 8.62 11.42 -17.75
CA LYS A 343 8.44 10.62 -18.97
C LYS A 343 9.73 10.02 -19.52
N LYS A 344 10.89 10.61 -19.20
CA LYS A 344 12.20 10.21 -19.75
C LYS A 344 12.98 9.26 -18.83
N PHE A 345 12.42 8.85 -17.69
CA PHE A 345 13.11 7.94 -16.76
C PHE A 345 13.56 6.64 -17.45
N LYS A 346 12.73 6.05 -18.31
CA LYS A 346 13.05 4.84 -19.05
C LYS A 346 14.15 5.06 -20.12
N GLN A 347 14.18 6.22 -20.78
CA GLN A 347 15.23 6.56 -21.78
C GLN A 347 16.58 6.81 -21.10
N PHE A 348 16.58 7.49 -19.96
CA PHE A 348 17.79 7.69 -19.18
C PHE A 348 18.38 6.39 -18.63
N GLN A 349 17.53 5.43 -18.25
CA GLN A 349 17.96 4.08 -17.85
C GLN A 349 18.76 3.39 -18.96
N VAL A 350 18.30 3.48 -20.21
CA VAL A 350 19.00 2.90 -21.38
C VAL A 350 20.36 3.59 -21.59
N ASN A 351 20.40 4.92 -21.50
CA ASN A 351 21.63 5.70 -21.70
C ASN A 351 22.67 5.45 -20.58
N LEU A 352 22.25 5.32 -19.32
CA LEU A 352 23.14 4.99 -18.22
C LEU A 352 23.70 3.56 -18.33
N ALA A 353 22.92 2.63 -18.89
CA ALA A 353 23.38 1.27 -19.17
C ALA A 353 24.43 1.22 -20.31
N GLN A 354 24.32 2.14 -21.28
CA GLN A 354 25.28 2.25 -22.40
C GLN A 354 26.59 2.96 -22.03
N THR A 355 26.57 3.87 -21.06
CA THR A 355 27.76 4.63 -20.63
C THR A 355 28.70 3.89 -19.68
N GLY A 356 28.53 2.57 -19.49
CA GLY A 356 29.46 1.75 -18.71
C GLY A 356 29.40 1.92 -17.18
N TYR A 357 28.65 2.89 -16.68
CA TYR A 357 28.45 3.12 -15.24
C TYR A 357 27.74 1.95 -14.52
N PHE A 358 27.11 1.03 -15.29
CA PHE A 358 26.30 -0.09 -14.80
C PHE A 358 26.78 -1.48 -15.24
N SER A 359 27.90 -1.61 -15.92
CA SER A 359 28.43 -2.95 -16.31
C SER A 359 28.75 -3.82 -15.10
N LEU A 360 29.20 -3.22 -13.99
CA LEU A 360 29.52 -3.92 -12.74
C LEU A 360 28.29 -4.44 -11.96
N THR A 361 27.17 -3.72 -12.00
CA THR A 361 25.95 -4.13 -11.26
C THR A 361 25.10 -5.17 -12.00
N ARG A 362 25.14 -5.21 -13.34
CA ARG A 362 24.43 -6.23 -14.14
C ARG A 362 25.14 -7.57 -14.19
N SER A 363 26.47 -7.59 -14.21
CA SER A 363 27.26 -8.83 -14.12
C SER A 363 26.97 -9.55 -12.80
N ASN A 364 27.04 -8.83 -11.68
CA ASN A 364 26.70 -9.39 -10.36
C ASN A 364 25.23 -9.78 -10.21
N ARG A 365 24.28 -9.13 -10.93
CA ARG A 365 22.86 -9.47 -10.87
C ARG A 365 22.52 -10.73 -11.69
N ARG A 366 23.22 -11.00 -12.81
CA ARG A 366 23.07 -12.26 -13.55
C ARG A 366 23.67 -13.42 -12.76
N GLU A 367 24.83 -13.26 -12.20
CA GLU A 367 25.45 -14.30 -11.36
C GLU A 367 24.68 -14.60 -10.08
N SER A 368 24.09 -13.60 -9.41
CA SER A 368 23.26 -13.80 -8.22
C SER A 368 21.89 -14.42 -8.52
N LEU A 369 21.32 -14.20 -9.72
CA LEU A 369 20.06 -14.84 -10.14
C LEU A 369 20.25 -16.31 -10.55
N TRP A 370 21.47 -16.73 -10.95
CA TRP A 370 21.77 -18.13 -11.32
C TRP A 370 22.46 -18.93 -10.20
N ARG A 371 22.97 -18.27 -9.15
CA ARG A 371 23.54 -18.95 -7.94
C ARG A 371 22.56 -19.06 -6.78
N GLY A 372 21.31 -18.72 -6.96
CA GLY A 372 20.23 -18.76 -5.96
C GLY A 372 19.14 -19.81 -6.24
N TYR A 373 19.49 -20.89 -6.98
CA TYR A 373 18.66 -22.10 -7.12
C TYR A 373 19.43 -23.31 -6.59
#